data_16f770adfa0a386d0ca2929034f17bfa
#
_entry.id   16f770adfa0a386d0ca2929034f17bfa
#
_cell.length_a   1.000
_cell.length_b   1.000
_cell.length_c   1.000
_cell.angle_alpha   90.00
_cell.angle_beta   90.00
_cell.angle_gamma   90.00
#
_symmetry.space_group_name_H-M   'P 1'
#
loop_
_entity.id
_entity.type
_entity.pdbx_description
1 polymer ?
#
loop_
_entity_poly.entity_id
_entity_poly.type
_entity_poly.pdbx_seq_one_letter_code
_entity_poly.pdbx_strand_id
1 'polypeptide(L)'
;MKRTAHHRLLMILTVFSLFFGAGNLIFPPFLAAQAGQNTWPAMAGFCLTAVGFPVLGVMAVTRAGDLHRLAARVHPAFAAVFPLLIYLAIGPGLAIPRTASTSFEMVAQAALEGSTRLPLWQLAYSLVFFAVAGLIALKPDALTQRLGKILCPLLLALIGALFVGCLLAPHPYGAAAEAYQTHPVIQGFLDGYQTMDAIAALVFGSVIALNLRALGLTEAHAIRTEAALDGVGAGVLLGVVYLCLAHIGGVSGGAWPGAKNGAQVLSQLAGSVYGRCGMALLAAIFVVACLNTCVGLLSSCASYFHQRLPKVSYPAWVALFALISVGISNVGLNQILALSVPVLNLLYPIVLVLILLAYLPKTETLPLLYPIAGWGTLAASAALLAAKAGVLPAALTDGLQVLPLYAQGLGWLCPCLVFLALGAGLSLLKQRA
;
A
#
# COMPACT_ATOMS: atom_id res chain seq x y z
N MET A 1 4.63 -17.39 27.47
CA MET A 1 4.89 -18.65 26.72
C MET A 1 5.79 -18.33 25.53
N LYS A 2 6.97 -18.98 25.39
CA LYS A 2 7.82 -18.78 24.21
C LYS A 2 7.12 -19.45 23.02
N ARG A 3 6.85 -18.68 21.95
CA ARG A 3 6.31 -19.23 20.70
C ARG A 3 7.31 -20.17 20.06
N THR A 4 6.83 -21.28 19.50
CA THR A 4 7.67 -22.17 18.69
C THR A 4 8.05 -21.46 17.38
N ALA A 5 9.19 -21.83 16.78
CA ALA A 5 9.64 -21.27 15.50
C ALA A 5 8.56 -21.43 14.39
N HIS A 6 7.83 -22.54 14.42
CA HIS A 6 6.73 -22.81 13.49
C HIS A 6 5.58 -21.80 13.64
N HIS A 7 5.14 -21.47 14.86
CA HIS A 7 4.10 -20.47 15.09
C HIS A 7 4.55 -19.06 14.68
N ARG A 8 5.83 -18.73 14.87
CA ARG A 8 6.40 -17.45 14.43
C ARG A 8 6.40 -17.36 12.90
N LEU A 9 6.86 -18.39 12.20
CA LEU A 9 6.83 -18.43 10.75
C LEU A 9 5.41 -18.26 10.19
N LEU A 10 4.43 -18.95 10.78
CA LEU A 10 3.04 -18.81 10.37
C LEU A 10 2.52 -17.37 10.55
N MET A 11 2.90 -16.68 11.63
CA MET A 11 2.51 -15.28 11.83
C MET A 11 3.21 -14.34 10.86
N ILE A 12 4.51 -14.53 10.59
CA ILE A 12 5.23 -13.75 9.56
C ILE A 12 4.56 -13.91 8.20
N LEU A 13 4.22 -15.13 7.80
CA LEU A 13 3.49 -15.37 6.54
C LEU A 13 2.08 -14.77 6.55
N THR A 14 1.40 -14.75 7.70
CA THR A 14 0.10 -14.10 7.85
C THR A 14 0.22 -12.57 7.68
N VAL A 15 1.19 -11.94 8.34
CA VAL A 15 1.46 -10.50 8.21
C VAL A 15 1.87 -10.16 6.78
N PHE A 16 2.76 -10.96 6.18
CA PHE A 16 3.13 -10.82 4.77
C PHE A 16 1.90 -10.89 3.86
N SER A 17 1.02 -11.88 4.05
CA SER A 17 -0.19 -12.06 3.25
C SER A 17 -1.19 -10.90 3.40
N LEU A 18 -1.23 -10.21 4.53
CA LEU A 18 -2.04 -9.01 4.72
C LEU A 18 -1.54 -7.82 3.88
N PHE A 19 -0.22 -7.67 3.78
CA PHE A 19 0.40 -6.61 2.97
C PHE A 19 0.45 -6.98 1.49
N PHE A 20 0.77 -8.24 1.18
CA PHE A 20 1.06 -8.65 -0.18
C PHE A 20 -0.21 -8.75 -1.04
N GLY A 21 -0.53 -7.68 -1.73
CA GLY A 21 -1.70 -7.53 -2.57
C GLY A 21 -1.41 -7.16 -4.03
N ALA A 22 -2.44 -6.72 -4.72
CA ALA A 22 -2.37 -6.33 -6.14
C ALA A 22 -1.25 -5.31 -6.43
N GLY A 23 -1.10 -4.29 -5.58
CA GLY A 23 -0.09 -3.24 -5.74
C GLY A 23 1.33 -3.78 -5.65
N ASN A 24 1.58 -4.63 -4.67
CA ASN A 24 2.90 -5.21 -4.39
C ASN A 24 3.41 -6.10 -5.52
N LEU A 25 2.50 -6.65 -6.32
CA LEU A 25 2.84 -7.43 -7.50
C LEU A 25 3.17 -6.58 -8.73
N ILE A 26 2.48 -5.43 -8.91
CA ILE A 26 2.58 -4.66 -10.14
C ILE A 26 3.57 -3.50 -10.06
N PHE A 27 3.76 -2.87 -8.89
CA PHE A 27 4.61 -1.66 -8.82
C PHE A 27 6.11 -1.94 -8.90
N PRO A 28 6.70 -2.93 -8.19
CA PRO A 28 8.13 -3.19 -8.28
C PRO A 28 8.59 -3.52 -9.72
N PRO A 29 7.92 -4.43 -10.47
CA PRO A 29 8.34 -4.71 -11.84
C PRO A 29 8.07 -3.54 -12.79
N PHE A 30 7.01 -2.75 -12.59
CA PHE A 30 6.74 -1.57 -13.41
C PHE A 30 7.78 -0.47 -13.19
N LEU A 31 8.09 -0.16 -11.92
CA LEU A 31 9.16 0.76 -11.58
C LEU A 31 10.47 0.36 -12.26
N ALA A 32 10.86 -0.91 -12.15
CA ALA A 32 12.12 -1.40 -12.70
C ALA A 32 12.13 -1.36 -14.23
N ALA A 33 11.01 -1.66 -14.89
CA ALA A 33 10.87 -1.51 -16.34
C ALA A 33 11.04 -0.06 -16.80
N GLN A 34 10.56 0.91 -16.02
CA GLN A 34 10.71 2.35 -16.30
C GLN A 34 12.10 2.89 -15.89
N ALA A 35 12.63 2.44 -14.76
CA ALA A 35 13.91 2.90 -14.22
C ALA A 35 15.11 2.34 -15.00
N GLY A 36 14.96 1.24 -15.73
CA GLY A 36 15.99 0.66 -16.56
C GLY A 36 17.32 0.49 -15.78
N GLN A 37 18.39 1.10 -16.25
CA GLN A 37 19.71 1.03 -15.61
C GLN A 37 19.72 1.61 -14.18
N ASN A 38 18.76 2.48 -13.83
CA ASN A 38 18.61 3.10 -12.50
C ASN A 38 17.66 2.32 -11.58
N THR A 39 17.34 1.06 -11.89
CA THR A 39 16.45 0.20 -11.12
C THR A 39 16.84 0.11 -9.65
N TRP A 40 18.10 -0.17 -9.34
CA TRP A 40 18.51 -0.42 -7.96
C TRP A 40 18.48 0.81 -7.07
N PRO A 41 18.96 1.99 -7.51
CA PRO A 41 18.74 3.23 -6.76
C PRO A 41 17.24 3.55 -6.56
N ALA A 42 16.41 3.37 -7.58
CA ALA A 42 14.96 3.58 -7.46
C ALA A 42 14.33 2.60 -6.47
N MET A 43 14.73 1.33 -6.50
CA MET A 43 14.26 0.30 -5.55
C MET A 43 14.67 0.58 -4.11
N ALA A 44 15.80 1.20 -3.85
CA ALA A 44 16.18 1.62 -2.50
C ALA A 44 15.16 2.62 -1.93
N GLY A 45 14.75 3.63 -2.70
CA GLY A 45 13.70 4.57 -2.32
C GLY A 45 12.33 3.88 -2.17
N PHE A 46 11.98 3.02 -3.11
CA PHE A 46 10.75 2.24 -3.09
C PHE A 46 10.63 1.36 -1.82
N CYS A 47 11.67 0.60 -1.50
CA CYS A 47 11.68 -0.27 -0.33
C CYS A 47 11.60 0.53 0.99
N LEU A 48 12.16 1.74 1.05
CA LEU A 48 12.01 2.59 2.22
C LEU A 48 10.52 2.88 2.50
N THR A 49 9.75 3.19 1.47
CA THR A 49 8.32 3.52 1.59
C THR A 49 7.43 2.29 1.65
N ALA A 50 7.69 1.28 0.82
CA ALA A 50 6.81 0.11 0.67
C ALA A 50 7.17 -1.05 1.63
N VAL A 51 8.31 -0.98 2.34
CA VAL A 51 8.71 -1.98 3.34
C VAL A 51 9.03 -1.31 4.68
N GLY A 52 9.92 -0.32 4.69
CA GLY A 52 10.39 0.33 5.92
C GLY A 52 9.26 0.98 6.71
N PHE A 53 8.52 1.89 6.09
CA PHE A 53 7.42 2.58 6.76
C PHE A 53 6.24 1.68 7.12
N PRO A 54 5.82 0.67 6.36
CA PRO A 54 4.82 -0.30 6.80
C PRO A 54 5.22 -1.05 8.08
N VAL A 55 6.44 -1.53 8.16
CA VAL A 55 6.95 -2.19 9.39
C VAL A 55 6.91 -1.22 10.57
N LEU A 56 7.41 0.00 10.39
CA LEU A 56 7.33 1.04 11.39
C LEU A 56 5.89 1.40 11.74
N GLY A 57 4.98 1.43 10.78
CA GLY A 57 3.56 1.73 10.96
C GLY A 57 2.84 0.71 11.84
N VAL A 58 3.04 -0.59 11.60
CA VAL A 58 2.53 -1.67 12.47
C VAL A 58 3.00 -1.46 13.91
N MET A 59 4.29 -1.20 14.09
CA MET A 59 4.87 -0.99 15.43
C MET A 59 4.34 0.31 16.07
N ALA A 60 4.15 1.39 15.31
CA ALA A 60 3.60 2.65 15.80
C ALA A 60 2.17 2.48 16.33
N VAL A 61 1.32 1.78 15.57
CA VAL A 61 -0.07 1.51 15.96
C VAL A 61 -0.14 0.56 17.15
N THR A 62 0.68 -0.48 17.20
CA THR A 62 0.72 -1.40 18.35
C THR A 62 1.21 -0.71 19.62
N ARG A 63 2.06 0.33 19.52
CA ARG A 63 2.47 1.20 20.63
C ARG A 63 1.35 2.13 21.10
N ALA A 64 0.61 2.72 20.15
CA ALA A 64 -0.49 3.62 20.46
C ALA A 64 -1.76 2.91 20.94
N GLY A 65 -1.90 1.62 20.59
CA GLY A 65 -3.07 0.77 20.84
C GLY A 65 -3.94 0.57 19.59
N ASP A 66 -4.26 1.63 18.88
CA ASP A 66 -4.98 1.63 17.61
C ASP A 66 -4.75 2.92 16.81
N LEU A 67 -5.22 2.97 15.56
CA LEU A 67 -5.12 4.15 14.68
C LEU A 67 -5.86 5.36 15.26
N HIS A 68 -7.02 5.16 15.87
CA HIS A 68 -7.80 6.28 16.44
C HIS A 68 -7.04 6.96 17.58
N ARG A 69 -6.44 6.18 18.47
CA ARG A 69 -5.61 6.70 19.58
C ARG A 69 -4.35 7.39 19.07
N LEU A 70 -3.73 6.89 18.01
CA LEU A 70 -2.59 7.55 17.39
C LEU A 70 -3.00 8.92 16.82
N ALA A 71 -4.11 8.98 16.10
CA ALA A 71 -4.66 10.21 15.53
C ALA A 71 -5.17 11.20 16.60
N ALA A 72 -5.70 10.70 17.73
CA ALA A 72 -6.17 11.51 18.84
C ALA A 72 -5.06 12.32 19.52
N ARG A 73 -3.80 11.91 19.37
CA ARG A 73 -2.66 12.73 19.84
C ARG A 73 -2.53 14.05 19.09
N VAL A 74 -3.02 14.14 17.86
CA VAL A 74 -3.07 15.38 17.10
C VAL A 74 -4.21 16.26 17.59
N HIS A 75 -5.44 15.77 17.50
CA HIS A 75 -6.64 16.47 17.97
C HIS A 75 -7.86 15.53 17.91
N PRO A 76 -8.90 15.67 18.77
CA PRO A 76 -10.10 14.85 18.68
C PRO A 76 -10.81 14.90 17.33
N ALA A 77 -10.90 16.08 16.70
CA ALA A 77 -11.48 16.22 15.35
C ALA A 77 -10.64 15.48 14.28
N PHE A 78 -9.30 15.52 14.41
CA PHE A 78 -8.40 14.78 13.54
C PHE A 78 -8.61 13.26 13.68
N ALA A 79 -8.78 12.78 14.92
CA ALA A 79 -9.08 11.38 15.20
C ALA A 79 -10.44 10.90 14.64
N ALA A 80 -11.40 11.81 14.47
CA ALA A 80 -12.67 11.50 13.85
C ALA A 80 -12.56 11.38 12.33
N VAL A 81 -11.81 12.29 11.67
CA VAL A 81 -11.76 12.43 10.21
C VAL A 81 -10.65 11.59 9.58
N PHE A 82 -9.44 11.61 10.14
CA PHE A 82 -8.29 10.97 9.51
C PHE A 82 -8.43 9.45 9.35
N PRO A 83 -8.83 8.67 10.38
CA PRO A 83 -9.10 7.24 10.19
C PRO A 83 -10.19 6.97 9.14
N LEU A 84 -11.23 7.81 9.09
CA LEU A 84 -12.28 7.68 8.08
C LEU A 84 -11.70 7.82 6.66
N LEU A 85 -10.85 8.83 6.42
CA LEU A 85 -10.17 9.01 5.13
C LEU A 85 -9.26 7.84 4.78
N ILE A 86 -8.52 7.31 5.76
CA ILE A 86 -7.68 6.13 5.58
C ILE A 86 -8.51 4.93 5.15
N TYR A 87 -9.60 4.62 5.87
CA TYR A 87 -10.47 3.47 5.54
C TYR A 87 -11.20 3.66 4.21
N LEU A 88 -11.57 4.88 3.82
CA LEU A 88 -12.15 5.15 2.51
C LEU A 88 -11.11 4.99 1.40
N ALA A 89 -9.87 5.43 1.60
CA ALA A 89 -8.80 5.31 0.61
C ALA A 89 -8.40 3.84 0.37
N ILE A 90 -8.09 3.07 1.43
CA ILE A 90 -7.75 1.64 1.29
C ILE A 90 -8.98 0.75 1.02
N GLY A 91 -10.16 1.26 1.30
CA GLY A 91 -11.44 0.60 1.08
C GLY A 91 -11.98 0.84 -0.33
N PRO A 92 -13.25 1.27 -0.41
CA PRO A 92 -13.96 1.38 -1.68
C PRO A 92 -13.42 2.47 -2.61
N GLY A 93 -12.60 3.42 -2.12
CA GLY A 93 -12.08 4.53 -2.93
C GLY A 93 -11.00 4.12 -3.93
N LEU A 94 -10.01 3.35 -3.49
CA LEU A 94 -8.84 3.04 -4.33
C LEU A 94 -8.43 1.56 -4.29
N ALA A 95 -8.12 1.00 -3.09
CA ALA A 95 -7.46 -0.31 -3.03
C ALA A 95 -8.39 -1.47 -3.38
N ILE A 96 -9.63 -1.50 -2.90
CA ILE A 96 -10.60 -2.57 -3.22
C ILE A 96 -10.91 -2.60 -4.73
N PRO A 97 -11.30 -1.49 -5.41
CA PRO A 97 -11.54 -1.49 -6.84
C PRO A 97 -10.32 -1.94 -7.65
N ARG A 98 -9.13 -1.54 -7.22
CA ARG A 98 -7.87 -1.90 -7.89
C ARG A 98 -7.63 -3.41 -7.89
N THR A 99 -8.07 -4.16 -6.87
CA THR A 99 -7.91 -5.63 -6.86
C THR A 99 -8.62 -6.30 -8.03
N ALA A 100 -9.86 -5.90 -8.34
CA ALA A 100 -10.61 -6.42 -9.48
C ALA A 100 -10.02 -5.97 -10.81
N SER A 101 -9.66 -4.69 -10.94
CA SER A 101 -9.07 -4.17 -12.19
C SER A 101 -7.71 -4.79 -12.50
N THR A 102 -6.84 -4.98 -11.49
CA THR A 102 -5.53 -5.61 -11.68
C THR A 102 -5.66 -7.07 -12.08
N SER A 103 -6.53 -7.82 -11.40
CA SER A 103 -6.73 -9.24 -11.73
C SER A 103 -7.43 -9.41 -13.09
N PHE A 104 -8.35 -8.53 -13.46
CA PHE A 104 -8.94 -8.51 -14.78
C PHE A 104 -7.90 -8.22 -15.88
N GLU A 105 -7.01 -7.25 -15.68
CA GLU A 105 -5.94 -6.94 -16.64
C GLU A 105 -5.10 -8.18 -16.94
N MET A 106 -4.76 -8.98 -15.91
CA MET A 106 -4.02 -10.24 -16.09
C MET A 106 -4.82 -11.29 -16.87
N VAL A 107 -6.13 -11.40 -16.60
CA VAL A 107 -7.01 -12.33 -17.34
C VAL A 107 -7.17 -11.86 -18.79
N ALA A 108 -7.30 -10.55 -19.02
CA ALA A 108 -7.42 -9.98 -20.36
C ALA A 108 -6.18 -10.24 -21.21
N GLN A 109 -4.97 -10.06 -20.63
CA GLN A 109 -3.71 -10.37 -21.30
C GLN A 109 -3.57 -11.86 -21.64
N ALA A 110 -4.11 -12.75 -20.80
CA ALA A 110 -3.99 -14.19 -20.98
C ALA A 110 -5.06 -14.80 -21.94
N ALA A 111 -6.28 -14.25 -21.95
CA ALA A 111 -7.43 -14.91 -22.56
C ALA A 111 -8.28 -14.03 -23.50
N LEU A 112 -8.18 -12.71 -23.44
CA LEU A 112 -9.06 -11.76 -24.15
C LEU A 112 -8.30 -10.85 -25.10
N GLU A 113 -7.09 -11.21 -25.48
CA GLU A 113 -6.27 -10.44 -26.41
C GLU A 113 -7.02 -10.25 -27.76
N GLY A 114 -7.12 -8.97 -28.20
CA GLY A 114 -7.84 -8.62 -29.43
C GLY A 114 -9.37 -8.57 -29.31
N SER A 115 -9.97 -8.76 -28.14
CA SER A 115 -11.41 -8.65 -27.94
C SER A 115 -11.89 -7.20 -28.02
N THR A 116 -12.88 -6.95 -28.88
CA THR A 116 -13.53 -5.62 -29.02
C THR A 116 -14.51 -5.32 -27.88
N ARG A 117 -14.84 -6.31 -27.03
CA ARG A 117 -15.84 -6.21 -25.95
C ARG A 117 -15.21 -6.19 -24.55
N LEU A 118 -13.96 -5.73 -24.44
CA LEU A 118 -13.25 -5.65 -23.14
C LEU A 118 -14.05 -4.98 -22.02
N PRO A 119 -14.73 -3.83 -22.22
CA PRO A 119 -15.51 -3.21 -21.14
C PRO A 119 -16.65 -4.08 -20.63
N LEU A 120 -17.30 -4.84 -21.50
CA LEU A 120 -18.37 -5.77 -21.11
C LEU A 120 -17.81 -6.94 -20.29
N TRP A 121 -16.67 -7.49 -20.70
CA TRP A 121 -15.99 -8.54 -19.96
C TRP A 121 -15.49 -8.04 -18.61
N GLN A 122 -15.00 -6.80 -18.53
CA GLN A 122 -14.57 -6.19 -17.27
C GLN A 122 -15.74 -6.01 -16.30
N LEU A 123 -16.91 -5.58 -16.79
CA LEU A 123 -18.12 -5.45 -15.97
C LEU A 123 -18.57 -6.83 -15.45
N ALA A 124 -18.68 -7.82 -16.34
CA ALA A 124 -19.07 -9.18 -15.96
C ALA A 124 -18.09 -9.77 -14.93
N TYR A 125 -16.79 -9.62 -15.18
CA TYR A 125 -15.75 -10.06 -14.26
C TYR A 125 -15.84 -9.38 -12.89
N SER A 126 -15.98 -8.05 -12.84
CA SER A 126 -16.04 -7.31 -11.59
C SER A 126 -17.28 -7.67 -10.77
N LEU A 127 -18.43 -7.87 -11.40
CA LEU A 127 -19.64 -8.35 -10.72
C LEU A 127 -19.41 -9.70 -10.05
N VAL A 128 -18.86 -10.68 -10.78
CA VAL A 128 -18.55 -12.02 -10.23
C VAL A 128 -17.48 -11.91 -9.14
N PHE A 129 -16.41 -11.17 -9.38
CA PHE A 129 -15.30 -11.00 -8.43
C PHE A 129 -15.77 -10.43 -7.10
N PHE A 130 -16.54 -9.32 -7.12
CA PHE A 130 -17.04 -8.69 -5.89
C PHE A 130 -18.17 -9.45 -5.24
N ALA A 131 -18.99 -10.19 -6.00
CA ALA A 131 -19.98 -11.12 -5.41
C ALA A 131 -19.27 -12.22 -4.61
N VAL A 132 -18.25 -12.86 -5.19
CA VAL A 132 -17.46 -13.88 -4.49
C VAL A 132 -16.71 -13.29 -3.30
N ALA A 133 -16.05 -12.14 -3.48
CA ALA A 133 -15.33 -11.46 -2.39
C ALA A 133 -16.26 -11.07 -1.24
N GLY A 134 -17.45 -10.54 -1.55
CA GLY A 134 -18.46 -10.17 -0.57
C GLY A 134 -18.99 -11.37 0.20
N LEU A 135 -19.34 -12.46 -0.48
CA LEU A 135 -19.80 -13.71 0.17
C LEU A 135 -18.75 -14.28 1.13
N ILE A 136 -17.48 -14.25 0.74
CA ILE A 136 -16.38 -14.70 1.60
C ILE A 136 -16.21 -13.74 2.79
N ALA A 137 -16.27 -12.43 2.57
CA ALA A 137 -16.13 -11.41 3.62
C ALA A 137 -17.24 -11.48 4.68
N LEU A 138 -18.41 -12.05 4.37
CA LEU A 138 -19.47 -12.27 5.36
C LEU A 138 -19.09 -13.31 6.43
N LYS A 139 -18.11 -14.20 6.16
CA LYS A 139 -17.64 -15.23 7.09
C LYS A 139 -16.09 -15.24 7.11
N PRO A 140 -15.43 -14.22 7.67
CA PRO A 140 -14.01 -14.01 7.50
C PRO A 140 -13.11 -15.06 8.17
N ASP A 141 -13.57 -15.74 9.24
CA ASP A 141 -12.70 -16.43 10.17
C ASP A 141 -12.05 -17.74 9.67
N ALA A 142 -12.62 -18.41 8.68
CA ALA A 142 -12.14 -19.72 8.27
C ALA A 142 -11.46 -19.75 6.89
N LEU A 143 -11.99 -19.00 5.92
CA LEU A 143 -11.53 -19.09 4.52
C LEU A 143 -10.29 -18.22 4.26
N THR A 144 -10.26 -16.99 4.78
CA THR A 144 -9.16 -16.05 4.58
C THR A 144 -7.83 -16.60 5.12
N GLN A 145 -7.87 -17.26 6.30
CA GLN A 145 -6.67 -17.90 6.85
C GLN A 145 -6.21 -19.12 6.03
N ARG A 146 -7.15 -19.92 5.50
CA ARG A 146 -6.82 -21.10 4.69
C ARG A 146 -6.30 -20.70 3.31
N LEU A 147 -6.94 -19.73 2.67
CA LEU A 147 -6.49 -19.21 1.40
C LEU A 147 -5.07 -18.60 1.51
N GLY A 148 -4.79 -17.77 2.50
CA GLY A 148 -3.46 -17.19 2.70
C GLY A 148 -2.36 -18.25 2.93
N LYS A 149 -2.66 -19.36 3.64
CA LYS A 149 -1.71 -20.43 3.89
C LYS A 149 -1.30 -21.20 2.63
N ILE A 150 -2.17 -21.34 1.65
CA ILE A 150 -1.92 -22.07 0.39
C ILE A 150 -1.41 -21.10 -0.67
N LEU A 151 -2.06 -19.94 -0.79
CA LEU A 151 -1.78 -18.99 -1.86
C LEU A 151 -0.44 -18.28 -1.71
N CYS A 152 -0.04 -17.95 -0.49
CA CYS A 152 1.21 -17.24 -0.25
C CYS A 152 2.43 -18.11 -0.69
N PRO A 153 2.59 -19.37 -0.29
CA PRO A 153 3.65 -20.23 -0.81
C PRO A 153 3.57 -20.44 -2.33
N LEU A 154 2.37 -20.61 -2.89
CA LEU A 154 2.18 -20.80 -4.34
C LEU A 154 2.61 -19.56 -5.12
N LEU A 155 2.24 -18.38 -4.64
CA LEU A 155 2.62 -17.11 -5.23
C LEU A 155 4.13 -16.88 -5.17
N LEU A 156 4.75 -17.16 -4.02
CA LEU A 156 6.20 -17.08 -3.85
C LEU A 156 6.94 -18.07 -4.78
N ALA A 157 6.42 -19.29 -4.93
CA ALA A 157 6.96 -20.27 -5.86
C ALA A 157 6.86 -19.79 -7.32
N LEU A 158 5.75 -19.16 -7.72
CA LEU A 158 5.60 -18.63 -9.05
C LEU A 158 6.57 -17.46 -9.31
N ILE A 159 6.67 -16.51 -8.38
CA ILE A 159 7.63 -15.39 -8.50
C ILE A 159 9.05 -15.96 -8.60
N GLY A 160 9.38 -16.97 -7.79
CA GLY A 160 10.65 -17.69 -7.88
C GLY A 160 10.87 -18.34 -9.25
N ALA A 161 9.86 -19.00 -9.80
CA ALA A 161 9.94 -19.61 -11.13
C ALA A 161 10.15 -18.54 -12.23
N LEU A 162 9.40 -17.42 -12.20
CA LEU A 162 9.59 -16.31 -13.13
C LEU A 162 11.00 -15.70 -13.00
N PHE A 163 11.48 -15.54 -11.77
CA PHE A 163 12.83 -15.02 -11.51
C PHE A 163 13.91 -15.96 -12.07
N VAL A 164 13.79 -17.27 -11.86
CA VAL A 164 14.71 -18.26 -12.45
C VAL A 164 14.63 -18.24 -13.97
N GLY A 165 13.43 -18.17 -14.54
CA GLY A 165 13.25 -18.03 -16.00
C GLY A 165 13.94 -16.78 -16.55
N CYS A 166 13.90 -15.68 -15.82
CA CYS A 166 14.57 -14.43 -16.15
C CYS A 166 16.11 -14.58 -16.14
N LEU A 167 16.66 -15.31 -15.15
CA LEU A 167 18.10 -15.60 -15.07
C LEU A 167 18.59 -16.50 -16.21
N LEU A 168 17.75 -17.39 -16.72
CA LEU A 168 18.09 -18.30 -17.82
C LEU A 168 18.00 -17.61 -19.19
N ALA A 169 17.25 -16.54 -19.31
CA ALA A 169 17.13 -15.74 -20.54
C ALA A 169 17.45 -14.26 -20.25
N PRO A 170 18.71 -13.93 -19.94
CA PRO A 170 19.09 -12.59 -19.54
C PRO A 170 18.99 -11.60 -20.72
N HIS A 171 18.35 -10.47 -20.46
CA HIS A 171 18.37 -9.31 -21.33
C HIS A 171 18.92 -8.10 -20.57
N PRO A 172 19.63 -7.18 -21.24
CA PRO A 172 20.10 -5.97 -20.59
C PRO A 172 18.92 -5.09 -20.17
N TYR A 173 19.09 -4.36 -19.08
CA TYR A 173 18.10 -3.36 -18.67
C TYR A 173 18.05 -2.24 -19.71
N GLY A 174 16.85 -1.71 -19.96
CA GLY A 174 16.64 -0.60 -20.88
C GLY A 174 17.20 0.73 -20.37
N ALA A 175 17.06 1.77 -21.18
CA ALA A 175 17.36 3.14 -20.75
C ALA A 175 16.33 3.59 -19.70
N ALA A 176 16.78 4.40 -18.75
CA ALA A 176 15.89 4.98 -17.74
C ALA A 176 14.96 6.03 -18.37
N ALA A 177 13.68 5.96 -18.06
CA ALA A 177 12.72 7.02 -18.36
C ALA A 177 13.12 8.33 -17.66
N GLU A 178 12.71 9.48 -18.19
CA GLU A 178 13.11 10.82 -17.74
C GLU A 178 12.97 11.01 -16.22
N ALA A 179 11.87 10.53 -15.63
CA ALA A 179 11.60 10.62 -14.20
C ALA A 179 12.65 9.93 -13.31
N TYR A 180 13.38 8.94 -13.85
CA TYR A 180 14.39 8.17 -13.09
C TYR A 180 15.83 8.53 -13.45
N GLN A 181 16.07 9.48 -14.37
CA GLN A 181 17.42 9.83 -14.81
C GLN A 181 18.18 10.61 -13.74
N THR A 182 17.55 11.62 -13.15
CA THR A 182 18.22 12.55 -12.22
C THR A 182 18.09 12.15 -10.76
N HIS A 183 16.91 11.73 -10.32
CA HIS A 183 16.62 11.46 -8.91
C HIS A 183 15.90 10.11 -8.70
N PRO A 184 16.50 8.98 -9.12
CA PRO A 184 15.83 7.68 -9.09
C PRO A 184 15.37 7.25 -7.68
N VAL A 185 16.16 7.57 -6.63
CA VAL A 185 15.81 7.27 -5.23
C VAL A 185 14.53 8.00 -4.81
N ILE A 186 14.40 9.28 -5.15
CA ILE A 186 13.23 10.09 -4.80
C ILE A 186 12.01 9.60 -5.57
N GLN A 187 12.17 9.35 -6.87
CA GLN A 187 11.07 8.82 -7.68
C GLN A 187 10.60 7.47 -7.14
N GLY A 188 11.52 6.55 -6.85
CA GLY A 188 11.18 5.26 -6.25
C GLY A 188 10.49 5.40 -4.88
N PHE A 189 10.91 6.36 -4.04
CA PHE A 189 10.24 6.64 -2.77
C PHE A 189 8.78 7.05 -2.98
N LEU A 190 8.48 7.89 -3.96
CA LEU A 190 7.12 8.32 -4.31
C LEU A 190 6.31 7.18 -4.94
N ASP A 191 6.94 6.35 -5.78
CA ASP A 191 6.28 5.18 -6.38
C ASP A 191 5.88 4.16 -5.31
N GLY A 192 6.65 4.05 -4.24
CA GLY A 192 6.30 3.24 -3.08
C GLY A 192 4.97 3.64 -2.41
N TYR A 193 4.50 4.89 -2.57
CA TYR A 193 3.18 5.30 -2.10
C TYR A 193 2.06 4.49 -2.76
N GLN A 194 2.25 4.09 -4.00
CA GLN A 194 1.25 3.37 -4.78
C GLN A 194 0.93 1.97 -4.23
N THR A 195 1.83 1.36 -3.45
CA THR A 195 1.54 0.09 -2.76
C THR A 195 0.46 0.26 -1.70
N MET A 196 0.32 1.47 -1.13
CA MET A 196 -0.57 1.81 0.00
C MET A 196 -0.22 1.08 1.31
N ASP A 197 0.93 0.42 1.39
CA ASP A 197 1.30 -0.43 2.52
C ASP A 197 1.48 0.35 3.82
N ALA A 198 2.06 1.57 3.77
CA ALA A 198 2.21 2.39 4.98
C ALA A 198 0.84 2.86 5.53
N ILE A 199 -0.12 3.14 4.65
CA ILE A 199 -1.50 3.45 5.03
C ILE A 199 -2.17 2.20 5.60
N ALA A 200 -2.03 1.05 4.92
CA ALA A 200 -2.59 -0.23 5.36
C ALA A 200 -2.00 -0.69 6.70
N ALA A 201 -0.73 -0.41 6.96
CA ALA A 201 -0.07 -0.72 8.22
C ALA A 201 -0.73 -0.07 9.44
N LEU A 202 -1.27 1.15 9.29
CA LEU A 202 -2.02 1.83 10.35
C LEU A 202 -3.32 1.11 10.70
N VAL A 203 -3.91 0.39 9.75
CA VAL A 203 -5.11 -0.43 9.95
C VAL A 203 -4.73 -1.82 10.44
N PHE A 204 -3.81 -2.48 9.75
CA PHE A 204 -3.41 -3.86 10.03
C PHE A 204 -2.66 -4.01 11.36
N GLY A 205 -1.98 -2.96 11.85
CA GLY A 205 -1.36 -2.97 13.16
C GLY A 205 -2.34 -3.32 14.29
N SER A 206 -3.58 -2.83 14.22
CA SER A 206 -4.64 -3.18 15.17
C SER A 206 -5.09 -4.63 15.01
N VAL A 207 -5.23 -5.12 13.77
CA VAL A 207 -5.61 -6.51 13.46
C VAL A 207 -4.53 -7.48 13.97
N ILE A 208 -3.26 -7.16 13.74
CA ILE A 208 -2.12 -7.96 14.22
C ILE A 208 -2.14 -8.04 15.75
N ALA A 209 -2.36 -6.91 16.44
CA ALA A 209 -2.45 -6.89 17.90
C ALA A 209 -3.62 -7.75 18.43
N LEU A 210 -4.78 -7.73 17.76
CA LEU A 210 -5.93 -8.58 18.11
C LEU A 210 -5.61 -10.06 17.91
N ASN A 211 -4.96 -10.44 16.79
CA ASN A 211 -4.57 -11.81 16.54
C ASN A 211 -3.56 -12.33 17.58
N LEU A 212 -2.62 -11.48 18.02
CA LEU A 212 -1.66 -11.82 19.06
C LEU A 212 -2.36 -12.04 20.42
N ARG A 213 -3.37 -11.23 20.73
CA ARG A 213 -4.21 -11.43 21.94
C ARG A 213 -5.00 -12.73 21.88
N ALA A 214 -5.58 -13.06 20.73
CA ALA A 214 -6.32 -14.30 20.51
C ALA A 214 -5.43 -15.55 20.69
N LEU A 215 -4.10 -15.41 20.45
CA LEU A 215 -3.11 -16.43 20.71
C LEU A 215 -2.65 -16.49 22.19
N GLY A 216 -3.32 -15.75 23.09
CA GLY A 216 -3.07 -15.78 24.53
C GLY A 216 -2.00 -14.80 25.04
N LEU A 217 -1.52 -13.85 24.22
CA LEU A 217 -0.64 -12.79 24.71
C LEU A 217 -1.48 -11.67 25.36
N THR A 218 -1.32 -11.48 26.66
CA THR A 218 -2.06 -10.47 27.44
C THR A 218 -1.22 -9.24 27.76
N GLU A 219 0.10 -9.40 27.84
CA GLU A 219 1.01 -8.32 28.20
C GLU A 219 1.28 -7.37 27.03
N ALA A 220 1.11 -6.08 27.22
CA ALA A 220 1.31 -5.06 26.19
C ALA A 220 2.75 -5.04 25.64
N HIS A 221 3.75 -5.29 26.48
CA HIS A 221 5.16 -5.37 26.06
C HIS A 221 5.38 -6.59 25.16
N ALA A 222 4.85 -7.75 25.52
CA ALA A 222 4.98 -8.97 24.71
C ALA A 222 4.29 -8.81 23.35
N ILE A 223 3.09 -8.22 23.30
CA ILE A 223 2.37 -7.92 22.04
C ILE A 223 3.20 -7.01 21.14
N ARG A 224 3.78 -5.94 21.69
CA ARG A 224 4.62 -5.00 20.92
C ARG A 224 5.87 -5.68 20.35
N THR A 225 6.56 -6.50 21.16
CA THR A 225 7.77 -7.21 20.75
C THR A 225 7.47 -8.23 19.67
N GLU A 226 6.43 -9.05 19.84
CA GLU A 226 6.06 -10.06 18.85
C GLU A 226 5.53 -9.42 17.56
N ALA A 227 4.72 -8.35 17.65
CA ALA A 227 4.29 -7.61 16.46
C ALA A 227 5.45 -6.98 15.70
N ALA A 228 6.48 -6.51 16.41
CA ALA A 228 7.70 -5.98 15.79
C ALA A 228 8.49 -7.08 15.06
N LEU A 229 8.68 -8.24 15.69
CA LEU A 229 9.39 -9.37 15.09
C LEU A 229 8.63 -9.93 13.87
N ASP A 230 7.32 -10.11 14.00
CA ASP A 230 6.46 -10.59 12.91
C ASP A 230 6.44 -9.58 11.75
N GLY A 231 6.39 -8.25 12.07
CA GLY A 231 6.44 -7.16 11.10
C GLY A 231 7.77 -7.07 10.36
N VAL A 232 8.89 -7.17 11.09
CA VAL A 232 10.24 -7.17 10.48
C VAL A 232 10.42 -8.41 9.61
N GLY A 233 10.01 -9.60 10.07
CA GLY A 233 10.08 -10.83 9.28
C GLY A 233 9.27 -10.72 7.98
N ALA A 234 8.04 -10.19 8.04
CA ALA A 234 7.22 -9.94 6.86
C ALA A 234 7.85 -8.88 5.93
N GLY A 235 8.44 -7.82 6.51
CA GLY A 235 9.15 -6.78 5.75
C GLY A 235 10.36 -7.33 4.99
N VAL A 236 11.17 -8.19 5.63
CA VAL A 236 12.30 -8.86 4.95
C VAL A 236 11.80 -9.71 3.78
N LEU A 237 10.72 -10.49 3.98
CA LEU A 237 10.15 -11.30 2.91
C LEU A 237 9.60 -10.44 1.77
N LEU A 238 8.91 -9.33 2.08
CA LEU A 238 8.45 -8.35 1.09
C LEU A 238 9.63 -7.76 0.30
N GLY A 239 10.70 -7.36 0.99
CA GLY A 239 11.90 -6.83 0.35
C GLY A 239 12.53 -7.81 -0.63
N VAL A 240 12.70 -9.08 -0.23
CA VAL A 240 13.22 -10.13 -1.13
C VAL A 240 12.34 -10.30 -2.36
N VAL A 241 11.03 -10.37 -2.17
CA VAL A 241 10.08 -10.49 -3.29
C VAL A 241 10.14 -9.27 -4.21
N TYR A 242 10.23 -8.07 -3.66
CA TYR A 242 10.34 -6.85 -4.47
C TYR A 242 11.63 -6.78 -5.28
N LEU A 243 12.76 -7.25 -4.73
CA LEU A 243 14.01 -7.33 -5.48
C LEU A 243 13.93 -8.33 -6.63
N CYS A 244 13.28 -9.50 -6.43
CA CYS A 244 13.02 -10.46 -7.49
C CYS A 244 12.12 -9.85 -8.58
N LEU A 245 11.00 -9.21 -8.18
CA LEU A 245 10.08 -8.56 -9.12
C LEU A 245 10.72 -7.38 -9.86
N ALA A 246 11.59 -6.63 -9.20
CA ALA A 246 12.33 -5.55 -9.84
C ALA A 246 13.31 -6.06 -10.89
N HIS A 247 14.04 -7.15 -10.61
CA HIS A 247 14.90 -7.77 -11.60
C HIS A 247 14.10 -8.25 -12.83
N ILE A 248 12.98 -8.95 -12.58
CA ILE A 248 12.04 -9.35 -13.63
C ILE A 248 11.59 -8.14 -14.47
N GLY A 249 11.22 -7.05 -13.79
CA GLY A 249 10.78 -5.82 -14.43
C GLY A 249 11.86 -5.14 -15.27
N GLY A 250 13.09 -5.05 -14.77
CA GLY A 250 14.23 -4.46 -15.49
C GLY A 250 14.58 -5.21 -16.77
N VAL A 251 14.60 -6.55 -16.69
CA VAL A 251 14.83 -7.42 -17.86
C VAL A 251 13.67 -7.29 -18.86
N SER A 252 12.41 -7.36 -18.38
CA SER A 252 11.23 -7.23 -19.25
C SER A 252 11.17 -5.86 -19.94
N GLY A 253 11.44 -4.76 -19.20
CA GLY A 253 11.45 -3.40 -19.74
C GLY A 253 12.54 -3.19 -20.80
N GLY A 254 13.68 -3.87 -20.68
CA GLY A 254 14.72 -3.86 -21.69
C GLY A 254 14.36 -4.63 -22.95
N ALA A 255 13.69 -5.79 -22.80
CA ALA A 255 13.28 -6.65 -23.91
C ALA A 255 12.01 -6.13 -24.62
N TRP A 256 11.02 -5.61 -23.88
CA TRP A 256 9.72 -5.15 -24.39
C TRP A 256 9.38 -3.76 -23.81
N PRO A 257 9.95 -2.68 -24.35
CA PRO A 257 9.66 -1.32 -23.88
C PRO A 257 8.21 -0.92 -24.18
N GLY A 258 7.66 -0.03 -23.34
CA GLY A 258 6.32 0.56 -23.58
C GLY A 258 5.17 -0.10 -22.83
N ALA A 259 5.45 -0.99 -21.88
CA ALA A 259 4.43 -1.50 -20.97
C ALA A 259 3.80 -0.33 -20.17
N LYS A 260 2.48 -0.34 -20.03
CA LYS A 260 1.71 0.73 -19.35
C LYS A 260 1.51 0.49 -17.85
N ASN A 261 1.69 -0.74 -17.41
CA ASN A 261 1.57 -1.15 -16.02
C ASN A 261 2.33 -2.45 -15.75
N GLY A 262 2.47 -2.80 -14.46
CA GLY A 262 3.21 -4.00 -14.07
C GLY A 262 2.56 -5.32 -14.43
N ALA A 263 1.25 -5.34 -14.67
CA ALA A 263 0.57 -6.53 -15.14
C ALA A 263 1.07 -6.91 -16.56
N GLN A 264 1.20 -5.93 -17.46
CA GLN A 264 1.75 -6.13 -18.80
C GLN A 264 3.22 -6.57 -18.73
N VAL A 265 4.03 -5.95 -17.89
CA VAL A 265 5.44 -6.32 -17.68
C VAL A 265 5.58 -7.81 -17.34
N LEU A 266 4.81 -8.27 -16.35
CA LEU A 266 4.85 -9.66 -15.89
C LEU A 266 4.28 -10.64 -16.93
N SER A 267 3.20 -10.26 -17.64
CA SER A 267 2.59 -11.09 -18.68
C SER A 267 3.51 -11.27 -19.88
N GLN A 268 4.21 -10.21 -20.30
CA GLN A 268 5.18 -10.27 -21.39
C GLN A 268 6.29 -11.27 -21.08
N LEU A 269 6.88 -11.21 -19.88
CA LEU A 269 7.91 -12.16 -19.48
C LEU A 269 7.35 -13.58 -19.33
N ALA A 270 6.22 -13.76 -18.63
CA ALA A 270 5.61 -15.08 -18.46
C ALA A 270 5.27 -15.72 -19.81
N GLY A 271 4.77 -14.92 -20.76
CA GLY A 271 4.48 -15.36 -22.12
C GLY A 271 5.71 -15.77 -22.90
N SER A 272 6.81 -15.03 -22.78
CA SER A 272 8.06 -15.34 -23.47
C SER A 272 8.77 -16.59 -22.94
N VAL A 273 8.76 -16.78 -21.61
CA VAL A 273 9.48 -17.89 -20.95
C VAL A 273 8.64 -19.17 -20.91
N TYR A 274 7.34 -19.07 -20.60
CA TYR A 274 6.46 -20.22 -20.34
C TYR A 274 5.26 -20.32 -21.30
N GLY A 275 5.17 -19.43 -22.30
CA GLY A 275 4.09 -19.40 -23.26
C GLY A 275 2.72 -19.14 -22.65
N ARG A 276 1.66 -19.59 -23.34
CA ARG A 276 0.26 -19.37 -22.90
C ARG A 276 -0.06 -20.00 -21.54
N CYS A 277 0.54 -21.14 -21.23
CA CYS A 277 0.34 -21.79 -19.92
C CYS A 277 0.88 -20.95 -18.77
N GLY A 278 2.04 -20.31 -18.95
CA GLY A 278 2.61 -19.39 -17.97
C GLY A 278 1.74 -18.16 -17.73
N MET A 279 1.21 -17.55 -18.79
CA MET A 279 0.27 -16.44 -18.69
C MET A 279 -1.02 -16.82 -17.96
N ALA A 280 -1.61 -17.97 -18.29
CA ALA A 280 -2.82 -18.46 -17.65
C ALA A 280 -2.61 -18.75 -16.14
N LEU A 281 -1.48 -19.38 -15.80
CA LEU A 281 -1.12 -19.65 -14.42
C LEU A 281 -0.89 -18.34 -13.63
N LEU A 282 -0.17 -17.39 -14.22
CA LEU A 282 0.06 -16.07 -13.63
C LEU A 282 -1.28 -15.34 -13.39
N ALA A 283 -2.17 -15.33 -14.38
CA ALA A 283 -3.50 -14.73 -14.24
C ALA A 283 -4.32 -15.38 -13.12
N ALA A 284 -4.35 -16.72 -13.05
CA ALA A 284 -5.06 -17.43 -11.99
C ALA A 284 -4.56 -17.06 -10.59
N ILE A 285 -3.24 -17.01 -10.40
CA ILE A 285 -2.64 -16.65 -9.11
C ILE A 285 -2.94 -15.20 -8.74
N PHE A 286 -2.87 -14.27 -9.72
CA PHE A 286 -3.25 -12.88 -9.49
C PHE A 286 -4.71 -12.73 -9.07
N VAL A 287 -5.63 -13.43 -9.75
CA VAL A 287 -7.06 -13.41 -9.39
C VAL A 287 -7.23 -13.81 -7.92
N VAL A 288 -6.59 -14.88 -7.52
CA VAL A 288 -6.74 -15.40 -6.16
C VAL A 288 -6.04 -14.51 -5.14
N ALA A 289 -4.84 -13.99 -5.43
CA ALA A 289 -4.14 -13.03 -4.55
C ALA A 289 -4.96 -11.74 -4.38
N CYS A 290 -5.47 -11.18 -5.47
CA CYS A 290 -6.32 -10.00 -5.44
C CYS A 290 -7.63 -10.23 -4.68
N LEU A 291 -8.24 -11.43 -4.85
CA LEU A 291 -9.44 -11.81 -4.12
C LEU A 291 -9.18 -11.87 -2.61
N ASN A 292 -8.07 -12.47 -2.18
CA ASN A 292 -7.69 -12.54 -0.77
C ASN A 292 -7.53 -11.13 -0.16
N THR A 293 -6.81 -10.25 -0.84
CA THR A 293 -6.64 -8.85 -0.40
C THR A 293 -7.97 -8.12 -0.36
N CYS A 294 -8.82 -8.29 -1.39
CA CYS A 294 -10.16 -7.69 -1.45
C CYS A 294 -11.01 -8.10 -0.25
N VAL A 295 -11.05 -9.39 0.09
CA VAL A 295 -11.79 -9.92 1.23
C VAL A 295 -11.28 -9.33 2.55
N GLY A 296 -9.96 -9.25 2.73
CA GLY A 296 -9.35 -8.64 3.92
C GLY A 296 -9.72 -7.16 4.09
N LEU A 297 -9.65 -6.39 3.00
CA LEU A 297 -10.01 -4.97 2.99
C LEU A 297 -11.50 -4.75 3.18
N LEU A 298 -12.37 -5.50 2.48
CA LEU A 298 -13.83 -5.44 2.68
C LEU A 298 -14.19 -5.70 4.14
N SER A 299 -13.63 -6.77 4.72
CA SER A 299 -13.90 -7.14 6.12
C SER A 299 -13.44 -6.06 7.10
N SER A 300 -12.24 -5.52 6.91
CA SER A 300 -11.67 -4.49 7.78
C SER A 300 -12.47 -3.19 7.71
N CYS A 301 -12.81 -2.74 6.49
CA CYS A 301 -13.59 -1.53 6.27
C CYS A 301 -15.02 -1.69 6.81
N ALA A 302 -15.71 -2.78 6.49
CA ALA A 302 -17.07 -3.04 6.97
C ALA A 302 -17.11 -3.11 8.50
N SER A 303 -16.14 -3.74 9.15
CA SER A 303 -16.02 -3.79 10.60
C SER A 303 -15.85 -2.40 11.22
N TYR A 304 -14.98 -1.57 10.66
CA TYR A 304 -14.74 -0.20 11.12
C TYR A 304 -16.03 0.65 11.05
N PHE A 305 -16.70 0.62 9.89
CA PHE A 305 -17.91 1.41 9.70
C PHE A 305 -19.10 0.89 10.51
N HIS A 306 -19.21 -0.41 10.69
CA HIS A 306 -20.23 -1.01 11.55
C HIS A 306 -20.06 -0.61 13.02
N GLN A 307 -18.80 -0.55 13.52
CA GLN A 307 -18.52 -0.07 14.87
C GLN A 307 -18.87 1.42 15.06
N ARG A 308 -18.68 2.24 14.02
CA ARG A 308 -19.00 3.68 14.04
C ARG A 308 -20.49 3.98 13.86
N LEU A 309 -21.16 3.20 13.05
CA LEU A 309 -22.56 3.35 12.69
C LEU A 309 -23.31 2.02 12.91
N PRO A 310 -23.59 1.63 14.16
CA PRO A 310 -24.17 0.32 14.49
C PRO A 310 -25.58 0.10 13.91
N LYS A 311 -26.27 1.17 13.50
CA LYS A 311 -27.58 1.11 12.85
C LYS A 311 -27.52 0.39 11.48
N VAL A 312 -26.37 0.40 10.80
CA VAL A 312 -26.17 -0.31 9.54
C VAL A 312 -25.47 -1.62 9.84
N SER A 313 -26.05 -2.73 9.38
CA SER A 313 -25.51 -4.06 9.65
C SER A 313 -24.18 -4.28 8.92
N TYR A 314 -23.31 -5.14 9.47
CA TYR A 314 -22.05 -5.52 8.85
C TYR A 314 -22.22 -6.03 7.39
N PRO A 315 -23.19 -6.94 7.08
CA PRO A 315 -23.42 -7.35 5.70
C PRO A 315 -23.82 -6.21 4.75
N ALA A 316 -24.57 -5.22 5.25
CA ALA A 316 -24.93 -4.06 4.44
C ALA A 316 -23.71 -3.20 4.08
N TRP A 317 -22.75 -3.04 4.99
CA TRP A 317 -21.48 -2.36 4.69
C TRP A 317 -20.64 -3.13 3.67
N VAL A 318 -20.54 -4.46 3.80
CA VAL A 318 -19.86 -5.31 2.81
C VAL A 318 -20.48 -5.14 1.43
N ALA A 319 -21.82 -5.23 1.33
CA ALA A 319 -22.51 -5.06 0.06
C ALA A 319 -22.34 -3.66 -0.53
N LEU A 320 -22.46 -2.61 0.29
CA LEU A 320 -22.26 -1.22 -0.15
C LEU A 320 -20.87 -1.00 -0.73
N PHE A 321 -19.82 -1.44 -0.02
CA PHE A 321 -18.44 -1.26 -0.47
C PHE A 321 -18.11 -2.11 -1.70
N ALA A 322 -18.67 -3.31 -1.80
CA ALA A 322 -18.55 -4.13 -3.01
C ALA A 322 -19.20 -3.44 -4.22
N LEU A 323 -20.42 -2.90 -4.08
CA LEU A 323 -21.12 -2.21 -5.15
C LEU A 323 -20.40 -0.94 -5.62
N ILE A 324 -19.95 -0.10 -4.69
CA ILE A 324 -19.14 1.09 -5.04
C ILE A 324 -17.89 0.65 -5.80
N SER A 325 -17.25 -0.42 -5.35
CA SER A 325 -16.02 -0.93 -5.97
C SER A 325 -16.25 -1.54 -7.35
N VAL A 326 -17.42 -2.13 -7.63
CA VAL A 326 -17.82 -2.53 -9.00
C VAL A 326 -17.81 -1.31 -9.91
N GLY A 327 -18.47 -0.21 -9.50
CA GLY A 327 -18.52 1.01 -10.30
C GLY A 327 -17.12 1.55 -10.63
N ILE A 328 -16.28 1.70 -9.60
CA ILE A 328 -14.94 2.28 -9.75
C ILE A 328 -14.01 1.34 -10.53
N SER A 329 -14.08 0.01 -10.33
CA SER A 329 -13.20 -0.94 -11.03
C SER A 329 -13.38 -0.94 -12.55
N ASN A 330 -14.55 -0.54 -13.04
CA ASN A 330 -14.86 -0.50 -14.47
C ASN A 330 -14.28 0.71 -15.21
N VAL A 331 -13.69 1.69 -14.50
CA VAL A 331 -12.92 2.79 -15.15
C VAL A 331 -11.59 2.29 -15.73
N GLY A 332 -11.13 1.11 -15.30
CA GLY A 332 -9.88 0.50 -15.75
C GLY A 332 -8.68 0.76 -14.84
N LEU A 333 -7.71 -0.16 -14.85
CA LEU A 333 -6.55 -0.14 -13.95
C LEU A 333 -5.76 1.17 -14.05
N ASN A 334 -5.38 1.60 -15.24
CA ASN A 334 -4.53 2.78 -15.43
C ASN A 334 -5.19 4.06 -14.91
N GLN A 335 -6.51 4.20 -15.04
CA GLN A 335 -7.25 5.36 -14.53
C GLN A 335 -7.32 5.32 -13.00
N ILE A 336 -7.53 4.15 -12.39
CA ILE A 336 -7.51 4.00 -10.93
C ILE A 336 -6.12 4.36 -10.39
N LEU A 337 -5.04 3.94 -11.05
CA LEU A 337 -3.68 4.30 -10.67
C LEU A 337 -3.46 5.81 -10.74
N ALA A 338 -3.92 6.47 -11.81
CA ALA A 338 -3.83 7.91 -11.97
C ALA A 338 -4.61 8.69 -10.89
N LEU A 339 -5.83 8.22 -10.55
CA LEU A 339 -6.64 8.80 -9.47
C LEU A 339 -6.02 8.58 -8.08
N SER A 340 -5.24 7.53 -7.91
CA SER A 340 -4.58 7.24 -6.64
C SER A 340 -3.50 8.27 -6.31
N VAL A 341 -2.75 8.76 -7.29
CA VAL A 341 -1.60 9.67 -7.09
C VAL A 341 -1.94 10.91 -6.26
N PRO A 342 -2.96 11.74 -6.60
CA PRO A 342 -3.27 12.93 -5.81
C PRO A 342 -3.74 12.60 -4.40
N VAL A 343 -4.55 11.54 -4.22
CA VAL A 343 -5.03 11.12 -2.90
C VAL A 343 -3.86 10.66 -2.01
N LEU A 344 -2.94 9.89 -2.57
CA LEU A 344 -1.78 9.40 -1.85
C LEU A 344 -0.79 10.53 -1.52
N ASN A 345 -0.57 11.46 -2.44
CA ASN A 345 0.25 12.65 -2.18
C ASN A 345 -0.31 13.54 -1.07
N LEU A 346 -1.63 13.52 -0.83
CA LEU A 346 -2.25 14.19 0.31
C LEU A 346 -2.07 13.41 1.62
N LEU A 347 -2.31 12.09 1.60
CA LEU A 347 -2.38 11.27 2.82
C LEU A 347 -1.02 10.79 3.31
N TYR A 348 -0.09 10.42 2.41
CA TYR A 348 1.19 9.83 2.79
C TYR A 348 2.06 10.72 3.67
N PRO A 349 2.24 12.02 3.40
CA PRO A 349 3.02 12.89 4.27
C PRO A 349 2.57 12.83 5.73
N ILE A 350 1.26 12.85 5.96
CA ILE A 350 0.67 12.79 7.30
C ILE A 350 0.87 11.41 7.93
N VAL A 351 0.68 10.34 7.15
CA VAL A 351 0.92 8.96 7.59
C VAL A 351 2.36 8.79 8.05
N LEU A 352 3.32 9.24 7.24
CA LEU A 352 4.75 9.12 7.55
C LEU A 352 5.12 9.92 8.81
N VAL A 353 4.60 11.14 8.94
CA VAL A 353 4.81 11.99 10.11
C VAL A 353 4.25 11.35 11.37
N LEU A 354 3.02 10.83 11.35
CA LEU A 354 2.43 10.15 12.50
C LEU A 354 3.19 8.89 12.90
N ILE A 355 3.66 8.12 11.92
CA ILE A 355 4.51 6.95 12.17
C ILE A 355 5.80 7.40 12.86
N LEU A 356 6.52 8.39 12.34
CA LEU A 356 7.78 8.85 12.90
C LEU A 356 7.61 9.47 14.29
N LEU A 357 6.57 10.26 14.51
CA LEU A 357 6.25 10.85 15.82
C LEU A 357 6.01 9.78 16.90
N ALA A 358 5.48 8.61 16.54
CA ALA A 358 5.26 7.52 17.49
C ALA A 358 6.57 6.92 18.06
N TYR A 359 7.73 7.24 17.47
CA TYR A 359 9.05 6.78 17.92
C TYR A 359 9.83 7.83 18.70
N LEU A 360 9.41 9.10 18.65
CA LEU A 360 10.09 10.13 19.39
C LEU A 360 9.91 9.91 20.91
N PRO A 361 11.00 9.92 21.69
CA PRO A 361 10.91 9.81 23.13
C PRO A 361 10.29 11.08 23.73
N LYS A 362 9.65 10.92 24.89
CA LYS A 362 9.12 12.05 25.69
C LYS A 362 8.11 12.96 24.95
N THR A 363 7.40 12.41 23.93
CA THR A 363 6.35 13.20 23.25
C THR A 363 5.21 13.62 24.19
N GLU A 364 5.04 12.93 25.33
CA GLU A 364 4.08 13.29 26.37
C GLU A 364 4.43 14.64 27.04
N THR A 365 5.71 15.01 27.06
CA THR A 365 6.18 16.30 27.55
C THR A 365 6.06 17.41 26.49
N LEU A 366 5.70 17.12 25.27
CA LEU A 366 5.60 18.05 24.14
C LEU A 366 4.16 18.12 23.61
N PRO A 367 3.21 18.72 24.35
CA PRO A 367 1.77 18.65 24.04
C PRO A 367 1.38 19.29 22.71
N LEU A 368 2.16 20.26 22.21
CA LEU A 368 1.89 20.95 20.94
C LEU A 368 2.58 20.28 19.73
N LEU A 369 3.45 19.28 19.95
CA LEU A 369 4.21 18.65 18.88
C LEU A 369 3.31 17.94 17.88
N TYR A 370 2.46 17.02 18.35
CA TYR A 370 1.51 16.29 17.49
C TYR A 370 0.50 17.21 16.78
N PRO A 371 -0.18 18.15 17.50
CA PRO A 371 -1.12 19.06 16.86
C PRO A 371 -0.49 19.90 15.74
N ILE A 372 0.63 20.55 16.01
CA ILE A 372 1.26 21.45 15.04
C ILE A 372 1.83 20.67 13.87
N ALA A 373 2.53 19.56 14.10
CA ALA A 373 3.08 18.73 13.04
C ALA A 373 1.96 18.09 12.18
N GLY A 374 0.92 17.56 12.81
CA GLY A 374 -0.19 16.88 12.08
C GLY A 374 -0.99 17.85 11.22
N TRP A 375 -1.52 18.93 11.79
CA TRP A 375 -2.29 19.92 11.03
C TRP A 375 -1.42 20.70 10.05
N GLY A 376 -0.18 21.05 10.42
CA GLY A 376 0.76 21.73 9.54
C GLY A 376 1.12 20.89 8.31
N THR A 377 1.41 19.60 8.48
CA THR A 377 1.69 18.68 7.36
C THR A 377 0.46 18.51 6.48
N LEU A 378 -0.74 18.37 7.05
CA LEU A 378 -1.98 18.29 6.29
C LEU A 378 -2.18 19.54 5.44
N ALA A 379 -2.03 20.72 6.04
CA ALA A 379 -2.18 22.00 5.34
C ALA A 379 -1.14 22.14 4.20
N ALA A 380 0.12 21.79 4.46
CA ALA A 380 1.18 21.82 3.44
C ALA A 380 0.87 20.87 2.27
N SER A 381 0.48 19.63 2.57
CA SER A 381 0.15 18.64 1.52
C SER A 381 -1.08 19.06 0.71
N ALA A 382 -2.10 19.62 1.37
CA ALA A 382 -3.29 20.13 0.71
C ALA A 382 -2.96 21.35 -0.18
N ALA A 383 -2.11 22.27 0.28
CA ALA A 383 -1.66 23.42 -0.50
C ALA A 383 -0.87 22.97 -1.74
N LEU A 384 0.05 22.02 -1.60
CA LEU A 384 0.81 21.46 -2.73
C LEU A 384 -0.09 20.75 -3.74
N LEU A 385 -1.10 20.03 -3.28
CA LEU A 385 -2.08 19.38 -4.15
C LEU A 385 -2.92 20.42 -4.90
N ALA A 386 -3.40 21.47 -4.20
CA ALA A 386 -4.16 22.55 -4.79
C ALA A 386 -3.34 23.36 -5.80
N ALA A 387 -2.05 23.58 -5.54
CA ALA A 387 -1.13 24.20 -6.50
C ALA A 387 -0.99 23.38 -7.79
N LYS A 388 -0.79 22.05 -7.66
CA LYS A 388 -0.71 21.13 -8.82
C LYS A 388 -2.03 21.06 -9.60
N ALA A 389 -3.17 21.21 -8.92
CA ALA A 389 -4.50 21.23 -9.53
C ALA A 389 -4.85 22.60 -10.17
N GLY A 390 -3.99 23.62 -10.05
CA GLY A 390 -4.24 24.95 -10.59
C GLY A 390 -5.35 25.74 -9.87
N VAL A 391 -5.69 25.35 -8.63
CA VAL A 391 -6.76 26.00 -7.85
C VAL A 391 -6.25 27.20 -7.06
N LEU A 392 -4.93 27.23 -6.77
CA LEU A 392 -4.32 28.32 -6.01
C LEU A 392 -3.97 29.52 -6.91
N PRO A 393 -4.05 30.77 -6.37
CA PRO A 393 -3.52 31.96 -7.02
C PRO A 393 -2.05 31.80 -7.40
N ALA A 394 -1.63 32.38 -8.54
CA ALA A 394 -0.26 32.28 -9.06
C ALA A 394 0.80 32.65 -8.02
N ALA A 395 0.62 33.76 -7.29
CA ALA A 395 1.56 34.22 -6.27
C ALA A 395 1.82 33.18 -5.14
N LEU A 396 0.79 32.41 -4.74
CA LEU A 396 0.97 31.33 -3.75
C LEU A 396 1.63 30.11 -4.38
N THR A 397 1.27 29.80 -5.62
CA THR A 397 1.89 28.68 -6.36
C THR A 397 3.38 28.93 -6.57
N ASP A 398 3.78 30.14 -6.98
CA ASP A 398 5.16 30.55 -7.16
C ASP A 398 5.96 30.48 -5.86
N GLY A 399 5.32 30.91 -4.74
CA GLY A 399 5.92 30.78 -3.41
C GLY A 399 6.15 29.33 -2.99
N LEU A 400 5.25 28.39 -3.35
CA LEU A 400 5.41 26.97 -3.06
C LEU A 400 6.49 26.33 -3.95
N GLN A 401 6.68 26.80 -5.18
CA GLN A 401 7.72 26.27 -6.09
C GLN A 401 9.14 26.54 -5.61
N VAL A 402 9.36 27.54 -4.75
CA VAL A 402 10.66 27.82 -4.12
C VAL A 402 11.02 26.77 -3.07
N LEU A 403 10.06 25.98 -2.59
CA LEU A 403 10.37 24.95 -1.59
C LEU A 403 11.34 23.91 -2.12
N PRO A 404 12.37 23.55 -1.35
CA PRO A 404 13.26 22.45 -1.68
C PRO A 404 12.48 21.17 -1.98
N LEU A 405 12.92 20.44 -3.00
CA LEU A 405 12.29 19.17 -3.45
C LEU A 405 10.84 19.31 -3.96
N TYR A 406 10.37 20.54 -4.24
CA TYR A 406 9.04 20.74 -4.82
C TYR A 406 8.92 20.07 -6.19
N ALA A 407 9.87 20.30 -7.07
CA ALA A 407 9.90 19.70 -8.42
C ALA A 407 9.92 18.17 -8.38
N GLN A 408 10.53 17.59 -7.35
CA GLN A 408 10.63 16.14 -7.14
C GLN A 408 9.38 15.57 -6.43
N GLY A 409 8.39 16.37 -6.04
CA GLY A 409 7.17 15.93 -5.37
C GLY A 409 7.28 15.77 -3.85
N LEU A 410 8.40 16.14 -3.23
CA LEU A 410 8.63 16.12 -1.78
C LEU A 410 8.59 17.52 -1.14
N GLY A 411 7.96 18.49 -1.78
CA GLY A 411 7.84 19.86 -1.24
C GLY A 411 7.18 19.98 0.13
N TRP A 412 6.46 18.94 0.58
CA TRP A 412 5.87 18.87 1.91
C TRP A 412 6.91 18.68 3.04
N LEU A 413 8.11 18.19 2.71
CA LEU A 413 9.11 17.79 3.73
C LEU A 413 9.64 19.00 4.51
N CYS A 414 9.99 20.08 3.82
CA CYS A 414 10.49 21.30 4.47
C CYS A 414 9.46 21.94 5.42
N PRO A 415 8.21 22.23 4.99
CA PRO A 415 7.17 22.69 5.90
C PRO A 415 6.95 21.75 7.07
N CYS A 416 6.96 20.45 6.85
CA CYS A 416 6.83 19.44 7.91
C CYS A 416 7.92 19.59 8.98
N LEU A 417 9.19 19.71 8.58
CA LEU A 417 10.32 19.91 9.50
C LEU A 417 10.18 21.22 10.28
N VAL A 418 9.72 22.28 9.63
CA VAL A 418 9.43 23.56 10.32
C VAL A 418 8.32 23.38 11.36
N PHE A 419 7.21 22.71 11.03
CA PHE A 419 6.13 22.47 11.99
C PHE A 419 6.56 21.55 13.14
N LEU A 420 7.41 20.57 12.90
CA LEU A 420 8.00 19.74 13.95
C LEU A 420 8.85 20.56 14.91
N ALA A 421 9.73 21.43 14.37
CA ALA A 421 10.57 22.31 15.17
C ALA A 421 9.74 23.33 15.97
N LEU A 422 8.72 23.93 15.35
CA LEU A 422 7.80 24.86 16.02
C LEU A 422 7.00 24.16 17.14
N GLY A 423 6.47 22.97 16.86
CA GLY A 423 5.70 22.20 17.85
C GLY A 423 6.55 21.81 19.06
N ALA A 424 7.80 21.42 18.85
CA ALA A 424 8.75 21.12 19.91
C ALA A 424 9.13 22.40 20.69
N GLY A 425 9.51 23.48 20.01
CA GLY A 425 9.92 24.73 20.62
C GLY A 425 8.83 25.38 21.47
N LEU A 426 7.61 25.48 20.93
CA LEU A 426 6.46 26.03 21.66
C LEU A 426 6.06 25.18 22.87
N SER A 427 6.20 23.85 22.77
CA SER A 427 5.95 22.94 23.89
C SER A 427 6.96 23.18 25.02
N LEU A 428 8.24 23.37 24.69
CA LEU A 428 9.30 23.65 25.67
C LEU A 428 9.13 25.03 26.35
N LEU A 429 8.72 26.03 25.57
CA LEU A 429 8.40 27.35 26.11
C LEU A 429 7.24 27.30 27.11
N LYS A 430 6.18 26.56 26.77
CA LYS A 430 5.01 26.35 27.64
C LYS A 430 5.33 25.63 28.96
N GLN A 431 6.39 24.83 29.00
CA GLN A 431 6.85 24.16 30.22
C GLN A 431 7.66 25.08 31.15
N ARG A 432 8.25 26.15 30.61
CA ARG A 432 9.05 27.10 31.36
C ARG A 432 8.25 28.29 31.89
N ALA A 433 7.07 28.54 31.32
CA ALA A 433 6.10 29.51 31.79
C ALA A 433 5.12 28.89 32.80
#